data_c83d789315993042f924c5a1389d1e4e
#
_entry.id   c83d789315993042f924c5a1389d1e4e
#
_cell.length_a   1.000
_cell.length_b   1.000
_cell.length_c   1.000
_cell.angle_alpha   90.00
_cell.angle_beta   90.00
_cell.angle_gamma   90.00
#
_symmetry.space_group_name_H-M   'P 1'
#
loop_
_entity.id
_entity.type
_entity.pdbx_description
1 polymer ?
#
loop_
_entity_poly.entity_id
_entity_poly.type
_entity_poly.pdbx_seq_one_letter_code
_entity_poly.pdbx_strand_id
1 'polypeptide(L)'
;MQASAPNTEITTLALLQQAMQAHGSGQVEQARQAYQQALQLEPDNPDGLHLLGMLEGQFGSRDESVALIERAVAVKPEEPMFHNNLGNVHFTANRLEEAESCYRRAVELDPARYDALNNLAVLLGRKGDKEGAERTFKALLGAAPGFTDARENLAELYLRQGRLNDALAQCAAGLVTTPRAPGLRRLLGLAYSTWDMPEQAAQVYRDWMRDEPDNPQPAHYLAAFTGVDVPERASDDYVRMSFDGFADSFDSKLKDLDYRAPELMGEALAEVLAPAAKVWRVADAGCGTGLCAPHLLPYAKTLVGVDLSAGMLRQAIERGGYDELREAELVAFLQSRPAAFDVLVSADTLCYFGVLTEFARAARSSLASLDGAGWLVFTVEAHDDAPGAADFVLQGHGRYSHRAGYLAQTLVDAGFSPPMLRAVVLRNEATKPVQGWLVTAQVQAESNATLKTQLAQGAAP
;
A
#
# COMPACT_ATOMS: atom_id res chain seq x y z
N MET A 1 -10.59 32.79 -54.35
CA MET A 1 -11.27 32.96 -53.07
C MET A 1 -10.94 31.75 -52.22
N GLN A 2 -9.91 31.86 -51.38
CA GLN A 2 -9.56 30.85 -50.39
C GLN A 2 -10.44 31.12 -49.17
N ALA A 3 -11.29 30.16 -48.81
CA ALA A 3 -12.03 30.20 -47.57
C ALA A 3 -11.04 29.99 -46.42
N SER A 4 -10.84 31.03 -45.60
CA SER A 4 -10.12 30.91 -44.35
C SER A 4 -10.91 29.96 -43.45
N ALA A 5 -10.24 28.92 -42.95
CA ALA A 5 -10.79 28.06 -41.91
C ALA A 5 -11.18 28.92 -40.67
N PRO A 6 -12.29 28.64 -40.00
CA PRO A 6 -12.67 29.37 -38.80
C PRO A 6 -11.57 29.20 -37.74
N ASN A 7 -10.99 30.32 -37.32
CA ASN A 7 -10.09 30.39 -36.17
C ASN A 7 -10.96 30.09 -34.96
N THR A 8 -11.00 28.87 -34.51
CA THR A 8 -11.72 28.49 -33.28
C THR A 8 -10.91 29.09 -32.11
N GLU A 9 -11.36 30.22 -31.58
CA GLU A 9 -10.78 30.78 -30.36
C GLU A 9 -10.83 29.70 -29.26
N ILE A 10 -9.67 29.29 -28.82
CA ILE A 10 -9.55 28.34 -27.69
C ILE A 10 -10.00 29.11 -26.45
N THR A 11 -11.09 28.68 -25.84
CA THR A 11 -11.63 29.29 -24.63
C THR A 11 -11.10 28.57 -23.39
N THR A 12 -11.02 29.28 -22.25
CA THR A 12 -10.66 28.71 -20.93
C THR A 12 -11.50 27.48 -20.64
N LEU A 13 -12.81 27.54 -20.89
CA LEU A 13 -13.71 26.41 -20.67
C LEU A 13 -13.35 25.19 -21.50
N ALA A 14 -13.00 25.36 -22.76
CA ALA A 14 -12.60 24.24 -23.64
C ALA A 14 -11.29 23.59 -23.17
N LEU A 15 -10.34 24.40 -22.69
CA LEU A 15 -9.08 23.91 -22.13
C LEU A 15 -9.32 23.15 -20.82
N LEU A 16 -10.17 23.65 -19.93
CA LEU A 16 -10.53 22.94 -18.69
C LEU A 16 -11.22 21.61 -18.98
N GLN A 17 -12.13 21.54 -19.96
CA GLN A 17 -12.78 20.29 -20.36
C GLN A 17 -11.77 19.29 -20.93
N GLN A 18 -10.86 19.74 -21.78
CA GLN A 18 -9.78 18.92 -22.32
C GLN A 18 -8.87 18.40 -21.21
N ALA A 19 -8.49 19.26 -20.26
CA ALA A 19 -7.66 18.92 -19.14
C ALA A 19 -8.33 17.87 -18.22
N MET A 20 -9.62 18.04 -17.92
CA MET A 20 -10.41 17.08 -17.12
C MET A 20 -10.48 15.71 -17.81
N GLN A 21 -10.66 15.69 -19.14
CA GLN A 21 -10.68 14.44 -19.90
C GLN A 21 -9.30 13.74 -19.85
N ALA A 22 -8.23 14.49 -20.05
CA ALA A 22 -6.86 13.96 -19.96
C ALA A 22 -6.54 13.46 -18.55
N HIS A 23 -6.93 14.20 -17.52
CA HIS A 23 -6.79 13.83 -16.11
C HIS A 23 -7.52 12.51 -15.81
N GLY A 24 -8.79 12.40 -16.19
CA GLY A 24 -9.59 11.19 -16.01
C GLY A 24 -9.07 9.97 -16.80
N SER A 25 -8.27 10.19 -17.84
CA SER A 25 -7.62 9.16 -18.66
C SER A 25 -6.18 8.85 -18.21
N GLY A 26 -5.71 9.45 -17.09
CA GLY A 26 -4.35 9.25 -16.57
C GLY A 26 -3.24 9.91 -17.41
N GLN A 27 -3.58 10.82 -18.34
CA GLN A 27 -2.63 11.56 -19.18
C GLN A 27 -2.15 12.82 -18.44
N VAL A 28 -1.39 12.61 -17.36
CA VAL A 28 -1.04 13.65 -16.36
C VAL A 28 -0.40 14.89 -16.98
N GLU A 29 0.64 14.72 -17.80
CA GLU A 29 1.35 15.86 -18.41
C GLU A 29 0.48 16.65 -19.40
N GLN A 30 -0.38 15.97 -20.15
CA GLN A 30 -1.33 16.62 -21.03
C GLN A 30 -2.39 17.39 -20.24
N ALA A 31 -2.88 16.83 -19.13
CA ALA A 31 -3.82 17.51 -18.25
C ALA A 31 -3.17 18.75 -17.62
N ARG A 32 -1.94 18.63 -17.10
CA ARG A 32 -1.17 19.74 -16.52
C ARG A 32 -1.01 20.88 -17.50
N GLN A 33 -0.54 20.60 -18.71
CA GLN A 33 -0.37 21.61 -19.76
C GLN A 33 -1.67 22.32 -20.12
N ALA A 34 -2.77 21.58 -20.25
CA ALA A 34 -4.07 22.18 -20.58
C ALA A 34 -4.63 23.05 -19.44
N TYR A 35 -4.49 22.62 -18.16
CA TYR A 35 -4.84 23.47 -17.02
C TYR A 35 -3.99 24.74 -16.95
N GLN A 36 -2.68 24.62 -17.17
CA GLN A 36 -1.77 25.78 -17.19
C GLN A 36 -2.12 26.76 -18.34
N GLN A 37 -2.48 26.25 -19.51
CA GLN A 37 -2.92 27.10 -20.62
C GLN A 37 -4.23 27.83 -20.29
N ALA A 38 -5.18 27.14 -19.65
CA ALA A 38 -6.40 27.78 -19.17
C ALA A 38 -6.12 28.92 -18.18
N LEU A 39 -5.18 28.71 -17.25
CA LEU A 39 -4.76 29.73 -16.28
C LEU A 39 -3.87 30.83 -16.89
N GLN A 40 -3.24 30.63 -18.07
CA GLN A 40 -2.62 31.71 -18.82
C GLN A 40 -3.65 32.67 -19.43
N LEU A 41 -4.83 32.16 -19.83
CA LEU A 41 -5.92 32.98 -20.31
C LEU A 41 -6.68 33.67 -19.18
N GLU A 42 -6.93 32.93 -18.08
CA GLU A 42 -7.64 33.43 -16.90
C GLU A 42 -6.88 33.03 -15.63
N PRO A 43 -5.90 33.86 -15.17
CA PRO A 43 -5.00 33.49 -14.06
C PRO A 43 -5.70 33.22 -12.73
N ASP A 44 -6.86 33.81 -12.50
CA ASP A 44 -7.64 33.65 -11.28
C ASP A 44 -8.94 32.86 -11.53
N ASN A 45 -8.97 32.01 -12.57
CA ASN A 45 -10.09 31.10 -12.78
C ASN A 45 -10.12 30.06 -11.63
N PRO A 46 -11.13 30.10 -10.73
CA PRO A 46 -11.11 29.29 -9.52
C PRO A 46 -11.21 27.78 -9.78
N ASP A 47 -11.93 27.39 -10.85
CA ASP A 47 -12.07 25.98 -11.20
C ASP A 47 -10.75 25.46 -11.79
N GLY A 48 -10.07 26.28 -12.61
CA GLY A 48 -8.74 25.96 -13.16
C GLY A 48 -7.66 25.82 -12.06
N LEU A 49 -7.65 26.76 -11.10
CA LEU A 49 -6.75 26.70 -9.96
C LEU A 49 -7.00 25.46 -9.11
N HIS A 50 -8.28 25.18 -8.79
CA HIS A 50 -8.65 24.01 -7.99
C HIS A 50 -8.31 22.70 -8.70
N LEU A 51 -8.65 22.55 -9.99
CA LEU A 51 -8.42 21.31 -10.73
C LEU A 51 -6.91 21.05 -10.97
N LEU A 52 -6.13 22.09 -11.25
CA LEU A 52 -4.67 21.95 -11.31
C LEU A 52 -4.11 21.59 -9.93
N GLY A 53 -4.60 22.23 -8.87
CA GLY A 53 -4.21 21.91 -7.50
C GLY A 53 -4.51 20.45 -7.14
N MET A 54 -5.67 19.92 -7.55
CA MET A 54 -6.00 18.50 -7.37
C MET A 54 -5.05 17.58 -8.16
N LEU A 55 -4.68 17.94 -9.40
CA LEU A 55 -3.71 17.20 -10.20
C LEU A 55 -2.34 17.17 -9.52
N GLU A 56 -1.86 18.32 -9.03
CA GLU A 56 -0.57 18.41 -8.32
C GLU A 56 -0.60 17.67 -6.98
N GLY A 57 -1.75 17.61 -6.31
CA GLY A 57 -1.91 16.82 -5.09
C GLY A 57 -1.85 15.31 -5.30
N GLN A 58 -2.26 14.85 -6.49
CA GLN A 58 -2.25 13.43 -6.87
C GLN A 58 -0.92 12.99 -7.50
N PHE A 59 -0.31 13.84 -8.35
CA PHE A 59 0.78 13.45 -9.24
C PHE A 59 1.99 14.37 -9.20
N GLY A 60 2.01 15.36 -8.32
CA GLY A 60 3.06 16.36 -8.29
C GLY A 60 3.40 16.87 -6.89
N SER A 61 3.58 18.18 -6.77
CA SER A 61 3.99 18.82 -5.51
C SER A 61 2.80 19.12 -4.60
N ARG A 62 2.80 18.56 -3.39
CA ARG A 62 1.79 18.86 -2.37
C ARG A 62 1.77 20.33 -1.96
N ASP A 63 2.92 20.98 -1.89
CA ASP A 63 2.98 22.41 -1.53
C ASP A 63 2.40 23.28 -2.66
N GLU A 64 2.62 22.92 -3.92
CA GLU A 64 2.01 23.56 -5.07
C GLU A 64 0.48 23.33 -5.10
N SER A 65 0.04 22.10 -4.80
CA SER A 65 -1.38 21.77 -4.62
C SER A 65 -2.05 22.67 -3.60
N VAL A 66 -1.47 22.79 -2.40
CA VAL A 66 -1.99 23.68 -1.35
C VAL A 66 -2.08 25.11 -1.85
N ALA A 67 -1.00 25.66 -2.42
CA ALA A 67 -0.97 27.05 -2.90
C ALA A 67 -2.02 27.34 -3.99
N LEU A 68 -2.24 26.39 -4.90
CA LEU A 68 -3.25 26.53 -5.96
C LEU A 68 -4.67 26.47 -5.41
N ILE A 69 -4.98 25.53 -4.51
CA ILE A 69 -6.32 25.41 -3.95
C ILE A 69 -6.60 26.57 -2.98
N GLU A 70 -5.63 27.06 -2.21
CA GLU A 70 -5.77 28.27 -1.40
C GLU A 70 -6.11 29.50 -2.26
N ARG A 71 -5.49 29.65 -3.43
CA ARG A 71 -5.85 30.69 -4.38
C ARG A 71 -7.29 30.52 -4.89
N ALA A 72 -7.72 29.28 -5.21
CA ALA A 72 -9.09 29.01 -5.60
C ALA A 72 -10.09 29.40 -4.50
N VAL A 73 -9.79 29.06 -3.24
CA VAL A 73 -10.56 29.46 -2.06
C VAL A 73 -10.59 30.98 -1.88
N ALA A 74 -9.47 31.67 -2.13
CA ALA A 74 -9.44 33.14 -2.02
C ALA A 74 -10.35 33.80 -3.07
N VAL A 75 -10.50 33.22 -4.25
CA VAL A 75 -11.41 33.72 -5.31
C VAL A 75 -12.87 33.36 -5.03
N LYS A 76 -13.14 32.14 -4.55
CA LYS A 76 -14.49 31.64 -4.22
C LYS A 76 -14.53 31.09 -2.77
N PRO A 77 -14.55 31.94 -1.75
CA PRO A 77 -14.48 31.50 -0.34
C PRO A 77 -15.74 30.77 0.16
N GLU A 78 -16.84 30.85 -0.56
CA GLU A 78 -18.11 30.19 -0.25
C GLU A 78 -18.29 28.84 -0.97
N GLU A 79 -17.26 28.30 -1.65
CA GLU A 79 -17.34 27.03 -2.37
C GLU A 79 -16.93 25.86 -1.44
N PRO A 80 -17.89 25.05 -0.93
CA PRO A 80 -17.60 24.01 0.04
C PRO A 80 -16.62 22.94 -0.46
N MET A 81 -16.68 22.65 -1.78
CA MET A 81 -15.82 21.64 -2.43
C MET A 81 -14.34 22.03 -2.32
N PHE A 82 -14.01 23.31 -2.51
CA PHE A 82 -12.62 23.76 -2.43
C PHE A 82 -12.06 23.59 -1.01
N HIS A 83 -12.85 23.92 0.01
CA HIS A 83 -12.46 23.69 1.39
C HIS A 83 -12.30 22.20 1.71
N ASN A 84 -13.24 21.35 1.27
CA ASN A 84 -13.11 19.90 1.48
C ASN A 84 -11.82 19.35 0.85
N ASN A 85 -11.52 19.74 -0.40
CA ASN A 85 -10.37 19.23 -1.10
C ASN A 85 -9.03 19.81 -0.56
N LEU A 86 -9.03 21.08 -0.12
CA LEU A 86 -7.89 21.61 0.63
C LEU A 86 -7.66 20.83 1.93
N GLY A 87 -8.75 20.47 2.62
CA GLY A 87 -8.71 19.60 3.79
C GLY A 87 -8.09 18.24 3.49
N ASN A 88 -8.43 17.62 2.35
CA ASN A 88 -7.85 16.35 1.92
C ASN A 88 -6.33 16.46 1.70
N VAL A 89 -5.85 17.54 1.07
CA VAL A 89 -4.41 17.76 0.85
C VAL A 89 -3.69 17.97 2.18
N HIS A 90 -4.25 18.74 3.10
CA HIS A 90 -3.69 18.91 4.45
C HIS A 90 -3.69 17.60 5.24
N PHE A 91 -4.78 16.81 5.16
CA PHE A 91 -4.90 15.50 5.82
C PHE A 91 -3.81 14.52 5.36
N THR A 92 -3.59 14.41 4.04
CA THR A 92 -2.53 13.55 3.48
C THR A 92 -1.12 14.06 3.81
N ALA A 93 -0.96 15.38 3.99
CA ALA A 93 0.28 16.00 4.47
C ALA A 93 0.48 15.89 5.99
N ASN A 94 -0.45 15.23 6.72
CA ASN A 94 -0.47 15.13 8.19
C ASN A 94 -0.58 16.49 8.92
N ARG A 95 -1.14 17.51 8.25
CA ARG A 95 -1.47 18.82 8.82
C ARG A 95 -2.91 18.77 9.36
N LEU A 96 -3.08 18.08 10.50
CA LEU A 96 -4.42 17.68 10.97
C LEU A 96 -5.28 18.87 11.43
N GLU A 97 -4.67 19.91 12.00
CA GLU A 97 -5.37 21.10 12.46
C GLU A 97 -5.92 21.92 11.29
N GLU A 98 -5.10 22.10 10.24
CA GLU A 98 -5.50 22.78 9.01
C GLU A 98 -6.58 21.99 8.27
N ALA A 99 -6.44 20.66 8.19
CA ALA A 99 -7.46 19.79 7.61
C ALA A 99 -8.80 19.91 8.35
N GLU A 100 -8.79 19.92 9.71
CA GLU A 100 -9.99 20.08 10.51
C GLU A 100 -10.70 21.41 10.24
N SER A 101 -9.93 22.50 10.18
CA SER A 101 -10.46 23.82 9.88
C SER A 101 -11.14 23.85 8.50
N CYS A 102 -10.50 23.25 7.50
CA CYS A 102 -11.03 23.17 6.15
C CYS A 102 -12.32 22.33 6.08
N TYR A 103 -12.33 21.11 6.67
CA TYR A 103 -13.54 20.28 6.68
C TYR A 103 -14.70 20.94 7.44
N ARG A 104 -14.45 21.57 8.59
CA ARG A 104 -15.48 22.31 9.32
C ARG A 104 -16.04 23.44 8.47
N ARG A 105 -15.20 24.19 7.77
CA ARG A 105 -15.64 25.26 6.89
C ARG A 105 -16.49 24.73 5.74
N ALA A 106 -16.12 23.61 5.13
CA ALA A 106 -16.92 22.96 4.09
C ALA A 106 -18.32 22.57 4.60
N VAL A 107 -18.40 21.98 5.81
CA VAL A 107 -19.67 21.58 6.44
C VAL A 107 -20.51 22.80 6.89
N GLU A 108 -19.88 23.90 7.35
CA GLU A 108 -20.60 25.15 7.67
C GLU A 108 -21.24 25.76 6.42
N LEU A 109 -20.56 25.75 5.29
CA LEU A 109 -21.05 26.28 4.02
C LEU A 109 -22.14 25.39 3.40
N ASP A 110 -21.97 24.07 3.50
CA ASP A 110 -22.96 23.10 3.02
C ASP A 110 -23.09 21.94 4.01
N PRO A 111 -24.07 21.96 4.93
CA PRO A 111 -24.31 20.87 5.87
C PRO A 111 -24.69 19.51 5.19
N ALA A 112 -25.07 19.51 3.92
CA ALA A 112 -25.35 18.31 3.14
C ALA A 112 -24.12 17.80 2.36
N ARG A 113 -22.94 18.39 2.55
CA ARG A 113 -21.68 17.92 2.01
C ARG A 113 -21.20 16.69 2.81
N TYR A 114 -21.80 15.54 2.49
CA TYR A 114 -21.59 14.30 3.25
C TYR A 114 -20.18 13.75 3.15
N ASP A 115 -19.46 14.01 2.05
CA ASP A 115 -18.03 13.72 1.91
C ASP A 115 -17.18 14.48 2.92
N ALA A 116 -17.44 15.79 3.12
CA ALA A 116 -16.73 16.58 4.11
C ALA A 116 -17.05 16.15 5.56
N LEU A 117 -18.32 15.80 5.85
CA LEU A 117 -18.69 15.21 7.14
C LEU A 117 -17.99 13.89 7.41
N ASN A 118 -17.91 13.00 6.41
CA ASN A 118 -17.19 11.75 6.52
C ASN A 118 -15.68 11.98 6.78
N ASN A 119 -15.08 12.88 6.03
CA ASN A 119 -13.66 13.23 6.17
C ASN A 119 -13.37 13.86 7.55
N LEU A 120 -14.25 14.73 8.03
CA LEU A 120 -14.14 15.31 9.38
C LEU A 120 -14.22 14.22 10.45
N ALA A 121 -15.15 13.27 10.33
CA ALA A 121 -15.28 12.18 11.29
C ALA A 121 -14.05 11.25 11.30
N VAL A 122 -13.52 10.91 10.13
CA VAL A 122 -12.26 10.14 9.99
C VAL A 122 -11.10 10.89 10.67
N LEU A 123 -10.97 12.19 10.40
CA LEU A 123 -9.92 13.03 10.99
C LEU A 123 -10.05 13.10 12.53
N LEU A 124 -11.25 13.28 13.08
CA LEU A 124 -11.48 13.29 14.53
C LEU A 124 -11.05 11.96 15.16
N GLY A 125 -11.38 10.83 14.52
CA GLY A 125 -10.94 9.50 14.94
C GLY A 125 -9.41 9.38 14.94
N ARG A 126 -8.73 9.91 13.92
CA ARG A 126 -7.26 9.93 13.82
C ARG A 126 -6.62 10.80 14.89
N LYS A 127 -7.24 11.93 15.24
CA LYS A 127 -6.80 12.80 16.36
C LYS A 127 -7.08 12.21 17.75
N GLY A 128 -7.76 11.06 17.84
CA GLY A 128 -8.13 10.41 19.09
C GLY A 128 -9.46 10.85 19.69
N ASP A 129 -10.16 11.80 19.08
CA ASP A 129 -11.55 12.18 19.48
C ASP A 129 -12.56 11.16 18.93
N LYS A 130 -12.57 9.99 19.59
CA LYS A 130 -13.42 8.85 19.20
C LYS A 130 -14.90 9.16 19.33
N GLU A 131 -15.28 9.90 20.37
CA GLU A 131 -16.65 10.33 20.64
C GLU A 131 -17.12 11.38 19.61
N GLY A 132 -16.25 12.31 19.22
CA GLY A 132 -16.52 13.29 18.16
C GLY A 132 -16.71 12.60 16.82
N ALA A 133 -15.83 11.65 16.48
CA ALA A 133 -15.94 10.85 15.26
C ALA A 133 -17.28 10.09 15.21
N GLU A 134 -17.63 9.37 16.29
CA GLU A 134 -18.88 8.61 16.39
C GLU A 134 -20.12 9.51 16.23
N ARG A 135 -20.14 10.66 16.91
CA ARG A 135 -21.25 11.63 16.79
C ARG A 135 -21.39 12.13 15.35
N THR A 136 -20.28 12.45 14.70
CA THR A 136 -20.26 12.97 13.32
C THR A 136 -20.73 11.92 12.32
N PHE A 137 -20.22 10.67 12.42
CA PHE A 137 -20.72 9.57 11.58
C PHE A 137 -22.21 9.31 11.78
N LYS A 138 -22.70 9.29 13.02
CA LYS A 138 -24.12 9.09 13.31
C LYS A 138 -24.99 10.22 12.75
N ALA A 139 -24.54 11.47 12.85
CA ALA A 139 -25.25 12.61 12.27
C ALA A 139 -25.33 12.48 10.73
N LEU A 140 -24.22 12.15 10.09
CA LEU A 140 -24.18 11.88 8.65
C LEU A 140 -25.13 10.77 8.25
N LEU A 141 -25.06 9.61 8.92
CA LEU A 141 -25.92 8.46 8.63
C LEU A 141 -27.40 8.70 8.96
N GLY A 142 -27.70 9.62 9.85
CA GLY A 142 -29.06 10.11 10.11
C GLY A 142 -29.61 10.92 8.95
N ALA A 143 -28.80 11.73 8.30
CA ALA A 143 -29.15 12.53 7.13
C ALA A 143 -29.06 11.71 5.81
N ALA A 144 -28.08 10.84 5.67
CA ALA A 144 -27.80 10.02 4.50
C ALA A 144 -27.61 8.55 4.89
N PRO A 145 -28.68 7.77 5.16
CA PRO A 145 -28.58 6.39 5.61
C PRO A 145 -27.87 5.44 4.65
N GLY A 146 -27.81 5.77 3.35
CA GLY A 146 -27.16 5.00 2.30
C GLY A 146 -25.68 5.32 2.10
N PHE A 147 -25.07 6.20 2.91
CA PHE A 147 -23.65 6.55 2.74
C PHE A 147 -22.75 5.43 3.28
N THR A 148 -22.37 4.53 2.39
CA THR A 148 -21.67 3.27 2.71
C THR A 148 -20.33 3.50 3.40
N ASP A 149 -19.54 4.47 2.91
CA ASP A 149 -18.20 4.76 3.46
C ASP A 149 -18.26 5.17 4.94
N ALA A 150 -19.25 5.98 5.32
CA ALA A 150 -19.43 6.34 6.72
C ALA A 150 -19.81 5.13 7.61
N ARG A 151 -20.58 4.17 7.07
CA ARG A 151 -20.89 2.94 7.80
C ARG A 151 -19.65 2.05 7.97
N GLU A 152 -18.84 1.92 6.92
CA GLU A 152 -17.57 1.20 6.97
C GLU A 152 -16.63 1.83 8.01
N ASN A 153 -16.43 3.15 7.94
CA ASN A 153 -15.58 3.88 8.86
C ASN A 153 -16.09 3.79 10.32
N LEU A 154 -17.42 3.88 10.54
CA LEU A 154 -18.00 3.75 11.87
C LEU A 154 -17.89 2.32 12.40
N ALA A 155 -18.08 1.31 11.56
CA ALA A 155 -17.90 -0.10 11.93
C ALA A 155 -16.43 -0.38 12.30
N GLU A 156 -15.48 0.15 11.53
CA GLU A 156 -14.06 0.03 11.84
C GLU A 156 -13.70 0.74 13.15
N LEU A 157 -14.25 1.95 13.41
CA LEU A 157 -14.08 2.65 14.67
C LEU A 157 -14.57 1.81 15.86
N TYR A 158 -15.72 1.15 15.73
CA TYR A 158 -16.26 0.27 16.77
C TYR A 158 -15.41 -1.00 16.98
N LEU A 159 -14.93 -1.62 15.91
CA LEU A 159 -14.01 -2.77 16.01
C LEU A 159 -12.73 -2.41 16.76
N ARG A 160 -12.13 -1.26 16.45
CA ARG A 160 -10.95 -0.74 17.16
C ARG A 160 -11.20 -0.46 18.65
N GLN A 161 -12.45 -0.19 19.03
CA GLN A 161 -12.88 0.00 20.42
C GLN A 161 -13.33 -1.30 21.10
N GLY A 162 -13.35 -2.44 20.41
CA GLY A 162 -13.90 -3.71 20.92
C GLY A 162 -15.43 -3.74 21.04
N ARG A 163 -16.13 -2.78 20.46
CA ARG A 163 -17.61 -2.66 20.47
C ARG A 163 -18.22 -3.48 19.33
N LEU A 164 -18.10 -4.81 19.44
CA LEU A 164 -18.43 -5.76 18.37
C LEU A 164 -19.91 -5.70 17.95
N ASN A 165 -20.84 -5.59 18.93
CA ASN A 165 -22.27 -5.46 18.63
C ASN A 165 -22.59 -4.24 17.76
N ASP A 166 -21.96 -3.10 18.09
CA ASP A 166 -22.17 -1.85 17.35
C ASP A 166 -21.60 -1.96 15.93
N ALA A 167 -20.42 -2.60 15.78
CA ALA A 167 -19.81 -2.87 14.48
C ALA A 167 -20.72 -3.76 13.61
N LEU A 168 -21.19 -4.89 14.16
CA LEU A 168 -22.11 -5.80 13.46
C LEU A 168 -23.39 -5.08 13.01
N ALA A 169 -23.96 -4.23 13.87
CA ALA A 169 -25.15 -3.46 13.54
C ALA A 169 -24.92 -2.50 12.36
N GLN A 170 -23.76 -1.83 12.28
CA GLN A 170 -23.45 -0.97 11.14
C GLN A 170 -23.24 -1.79 9.85
N CYS A 171 -22.50 -2.90 9.91
CA CYS A 171 -22.31 -3.77 8.76
C CYS A 171 -23.65 -4.31 8.24
N ALA A 172 -24.49 -4.85 9.13
CA ALA A 172 -25.80 -5.39 8.75
C ALA A 172 -26.70 -4.30 8.13
N ALA A 173 -26.79 -3.11 8.75
CA ALA A 173 -27.58 -2.03 8.21
C ALA A 173 -27.08 -1.52 6.85
N GLY A 174 -25.76 -1.51 6.63
CA GLY A 174 -25.16 -1.12 5.35
C GLY A 174 -25.43 -2.15 4.25
N LEU A 175 -25.33 -3.44 4.57
CA LEU A 175 -25.58 -4.52 3.61
C LEU A 175 -27.05 -4.66 3.20
N VAL A 176 -28.00 -4.09 3.96
CA VAL A 176 -29.40 -3.96 3.52
C VAL A 176 -29.51 -2.94 2.38
N THR A 177 -28.78 -1.85 2.44
CA THR A 177 -28.81 -0.78 1.40
C THR A 177 -27.84 -1.05 0.26
N THR A 178 -26.70 -1.63 0.55
CA THR A 178 -25.62 -1.93 -0.41
C THR A 178 -25.15 -3.38 -0.22
N PRO A 179 -25.90 -4.38 -0.72
CA PRO A 179 -25.63 -5.80 -0.44
C PRO A 179 -24.26 -6.30 -0.90
N ARG A 180 -23.64 -5.63 -1.87
CA ARG A 180 -22.34 -5.99 -2.44
C ARG A 180 -21.18 -5.10 -1.98
N ALA A 181 -21.34 -4.33 -0.90
CA ALA A 181 -20.27 -3.53 -0.35
C ALA A 181 -19.12 -4.42 0.19
N PRO A 182 -17.95 -4.50 -0.46
CA PRO A 182 -16.90 -5.43 -0.07
C PRO A 182 -16.29 -5.08 1.28
N GLY A 183 -16.13 -3.79 1.59
CA GLY A 183 -15.64 -3.33 2.88
C GLY A 183 -16.53 -3.75 4.03
N LEU A 184 -17.87 -3.61 3.89
CA LEU A 184 -18.82 -4.06 4.91
C LEU A 184 -18.83 -5.58 5.10
N ARG A 185 -18.71 -6.36 4.00
CA ARG A 185 -18.62 -7.83 4.08
C ARG A 185 -17.37 -8.27 4.82
N ARG A 186 -16.23 -7.65 4.48
CA ARG A 186 -14.95 -7.89 5.16
C ARG A 186 -15.04 -7.56 6.65
N LEU A 187 -15.57 -6.38 7.00
CA LEU A 187 -15.73 -5.96 8.39
C LEU A 187 -16.70 -6.84 9.16
N LEU A 188 -17.78 -7.31 8.53
CA LEU A 188 -18.75 -8.24 9.12
C LEU A 188 -18.09 -9.57 9.47
N GLY A 189 -17.34 -10.16 8.52
CA GLY A 189 -16.59 -11.38 8.76
C GLY A 189 -15.55 -11.23 9.87
N LEU A 190 -14.80 -10.10 9.87
CA LEU A 190 -13.84 -9.78 10.92
C LEU A 190 -14.51 -9.62 12.29
N ALA A 191 -15.66 -8.97 12.36
CA ALA A 191 -16.41 -8.81 13.61
C ALA A 191 -16.87 -10.16 14.18
N TYR A 192 -17.42 -11.03 13.35
CA TYR A 192 -17.79 -12.38 13.78
C TYR A 192 -16.59 -13.19 14.25
N SER A 193 -15.48 -13.14 13.54
CA SER A 193 -14.24 -13.82 13.95
C SER A 193 -13.70 -13.29 15.27
N THR A 194 -13.69 -11.97 15.45
CA THR A 194 -13.24 -11.34 16.71
C THR A 194 -14.15 -11.72 17.89
N TRP A 195 -15.39 -12.05 17.62
CA TRP A 195 -16.37 -12.50 18.62
C TRP A 195 -16.39 -14.02 18.83
N ASP A 196 -15.38 -14.72 18.32
CA ASP A 196 -15.27 -16.19 18.41
C ASP A 196 -16.49 -16.91 17.79
N MET A 197 -16.96 -16.40 16.65
CA MET A 197 -18.09 -16.95 15.88
C MET A 197 -17.60 -17.37 14.47
N PRO A 198 -16.72 -18.38 14.37
CA PRO A 198 -16.03 -18.74 13.13
C PRO A 198 -17.00 -19.23 12.02
N GLU A 199 -18.08 -19.91 12.40
CA GLU A 199 -19.08 -20.39 11.42
C GLU A 199 -19.81 -19.24 10.74
N GLN A 200 -20.17 -18.19 11.49
CA GLN A 200 -20.82 -16.99 10.94
C GLN A 200 -19.85 -16.21 10.06
N ALA A 201 -18.59 -16.06 10.49
CA ALA A 201 -17.54 -15.45 9.66
C ALA A 201 -17.37 -16.21 8.33
N ALA A 202 -17.25 -17.54 8.38
CA ALA A 202 -17.14 -18.39 7.21
C ALA A 202 -18.36 -18.27 6.30
N GLN A 203 -19.57 -18.17 6.87
CA GLN A 203 -20.80 -18.02 6.08
C GLN A 203 -20.83 -16.71 5.30
N VAL A 204 -20.41 -15.60 5.91
CA VAL A 204 -20.29 -14.29 5.22
C VAL A 204 -19.41 -14.41 3.97
N TYR A 205 -18.24 -15.05 4.10
CA TYR A 205 -17.30 -15.19 2.98
C TYR A 205 -17.80 -16.19 1.91
N ARG A 206 -18.49 -17.29 2.31
CA ARG A 206 -19.13 -18.21 1.34
C ARG A 206 -20.24 -17.53 0.55
N ASP A 207 -21.04 -16.68 1.20
CA ASP A 207 -22.09 -15.92 0.54
C ASP A 207 -21.47 -14.88 -0.41
N TRP A 208 -20.37 -14.24 -0.01
CA TRP A 208 -19.64 -13.32 -0.87
C TRP A 208 -19.03 -14.00 -2.09
N MET A 209 -18.39 -15.17 -1.92
CA MET A 209 -17.90 -15.99 -3.05
C MET A 209 -19.01 -16.38 -4.04
N ARG A 210 -20.21 -16.67 -3.54
CA ARG A 210 -21.35 -17.00 -4.41
C ARG A 210 -21.80 -15.81 -5.23
N ASP A 211 -21.81 -14.62 -4.64
CA ASP A 211 -22.25 -13.39 -5.29
C ASP A 211 -21.20 -12.82 -6.26
N GLU A 212 -19.94 -13.08 -6.01
CA GLU A 212 -18.78 -12.56 -6.73
C GLU A 212 -17.74 -13.68 -6.94
N PRO A 213 -18.01 -14.67 -7.82
CA PRO A 213 -17.15 -15.85 -7.97
C PRO A 213 -15.74 -15.55 -8.50
N ASP A 214 -15.57 -14.44 -9.22
CA ASP A 214 -14.28 -14.00 -9.78
C ASP A 214 -13.48 -13.11 -8.80
N ASN A 215 -14.06 -12.77 -7.63
CA ASN A 215 -13.36 -11.97 -6.62
C ASN A 215 -12.48 -12.88 -5.75
N PRO A 216 -11.13 -12.67 -5.73
CA PRO A 216 -10.22 -13.51 -4.97
C PRO A 216 -10.27 -13.26 -3.45
N GLN A 217 -10.77 -12.11 -3.00
CA GLN A 217 -10.73 -11.70 -1.60
C GLN A 217 -11.51 -12.62 -0.66
N PRO A 218 -12.78 -12.99 -0.93
CA PRO A 218 -13.55 -13.80 0.01
C PRO A 218 -12.98 -15.21 0.17
N ALA A 219 -12.43 -15.83 -0.87
CA ALA A 219 -11.77 -17.13 -0.77
C ALA A 219 -10.53 -17.06 0.14
N HIS A 220 -9.73 -16.03 -0.02
CA HIS A 220 -8.53 -15.81 0.80
C HIS A 220 -8.89 -15.61 2.29
N TYR A 221 -9.90 -14.78 2.58
CA TYR A 221 -10.38 -14.60 3.96
C TYR A 221 -11.03 -15.86 4.53
N LEU A 222 -11.81 -16.60 3.73
CA LEU A 222 -12.40 -17.87 4.17
C LEU A 222 -11.31 -18.85 4.62
N ALA A 223 -10.26 -19.01 3.83
CA ALA A 223 -9.11 -19.85 4.18
C ALA A 223 -8.41 -19.36 5.46
N ALA A 224 -8.26 -18.03 5.63
CA ALA A 224 -7.67 -17.43 6.82
C ALA A 224 -8.45 -17.74 8.11
N PHE A 225 -9.78 -17.78 8.04
CA PHE A 225 -10.63 -18.02 9.22
C PHE A 225 -10.87 -19.50 9.50
N THR A 226 -10.94 -20.34 8.46
CA THR A 226 -11.23 -21.75 8.63
C THR A 226 -9.98 -22.62 8.78
N GLY A 227 -8.84 -22.16 8.32
CA GLY A 227 -7.61 -22.95 8.20
C GLY A 227 -7.74 -24.07 7.14
N VAL A 228 -8.80 -24.06 6.32
CA VAL A 228 -9.05 -25.06 5.27
C VAL A 228 -8.70 -24.45 3.92
N ASP A 229 -8.06 -25.25 3.07
CA ASP A 229 -7.62 -24.85 1.72
C ASP A 229 -6.75 -23.58 1.74
N VAL A 230 -5.89 -23.44 2.77
CA VAL A 230 -4.97 -22.31 2.89
C VAL A 230 -4.01 -22.34 1.70
N PRO A 231 -3.99 -21.30 0.84
CA PRO A 231 -3.11 -21.27 -0.31
C PRO A 231 -1.64 -21.14 0.13
N GLU A 232 -0.73 -21.65 -0.69
CA GLU A 232 0.72 -21.51 -0.44
C GLU A 232 1.19 -20.07 -0.45
N ARG A 233 0.50 -19.20 -1.21
CA ARG A 233 0.64 -17.75 -1.22
C ARG A 233 -0.66 -17.06 -1.62
N ALA A 234 -0.79 -15.79 -1.32
CA ALA A 234 -1.86 -14.96 -1.84
C ALA A 234 -1.80 -14.93 -3.39
N SER A 235 -2.97 -14.98 -4.05
CA SER A 235 -3.01 -14.89 -5.51
C SER A 235 -2.60 -13.50 -5.98
N ASP A 236 -2.06 -13.43 -7.20
CA ASP A 236 -1.65 -12.15 -7.80
C ASP A 236 -2.83 -11.17 -7.87
N ASP A 237 -4.02 -11.67 -8.21
CA ASP A 237 -5.23 -10.84 -8.29
C ASP A 237 -5.68 -10.32 -6.93
N TYR A 238 -5.53 -11.13 -5.85
CA TYR A 238 -5.77 -10.66 -4.49
C TYR A 238 -4.83 -9.51 -4.12
N VAL A 239 -3.53 -9.66 -4.42
CA VAL A 239 -2.52 -8.64 -4.12
C VAL A 239 -2.80 -7.38 -4.94
N ARG A 240 -2.99 -7.48 -6.27
CA ARG A 240 -3.32 -6.33 -7.13
C ARG A 240 -4.57 -5.61 -6.65
N MET A 241 -5.67 -6.33 -6.44
CA MET A 241 -6.92 -5.73 -5.98
C MET A 241 -6.77 -5.03 -4.62
N SER A 242 -5.95 -5.59 -3.73
CA SER A 242 -5.72 -5.02 -2.40
C SER A 242 -4.90 -3.72 -2.46
N PHE A 243 -3.93 -3.62 -3.39
CA PHE A 243 -2.98 -2.51 -3.40
C PHE A 243 -3.26 -1.43 -4.43
N ASP A 244 -3.83 -1.76 -5.60
CA ASP A 244 -4.11 -0.76 -6.64
C ASP A 244 -5.13 0.30 -6.18
N GLY A 245 -6.19 -0.11 -5.48
CA GLY A 245 -7.20 0.81 -4.94
C GLY A 245 -6.76 1.58 -3.68
N PHE A 246 -5.56 1.30 -3.18
CA PHE A 246 -5.07 1.77 -1.90
C PHE A 246 -3.78 2.60 -2.00
N ALA A 247 -3.13 2.59 -3.18
CA ALA A 247 -1.81 3.16 -3.41
C ALA A 247 -1.70 4.64 -2.99
N ASP A 248 -2.69 5.46 -3.33
CA ASP A 248 -2.67 6.92 -3.07
C ASP A 248 -2.70 7.26 -1.55
N SER A 249 -3.30 6.40 -0.73
CA SER A 249 -3.39 6.59 0.72
C SER A 249 -2.39 5.75 1.53
N PHE A 250 -1.60 4.91 0.86
CA PHE A 250 -0.75 3.90 1.48
C PHE A 250 0.26 4.50 2.46
N ASP A 251 1.05 5.46 2.02
CA ASP A 251 2.09 6.09 2.83
C ASP A 251 1.52 6.79 4.07
N SER A 252 0.38 7.47 3.93
CA SER A 252 -0.25 8.14 5.06
C SER A 252 -0.75 7.16 6.11
N LYS A 253 -1.34 6.04 5.67
CA LYS A 253 -1.79 4.99 6.58
C LYS A 253 -0.63 4.27 7.28
N LEU A 254 0.49 4.04 6.59
CA LEU A 254 1.68 3.44 7.21
C LEU A 254 2.30 4.35 8.28
N LYS A 255 2.29 5.67 8.08
CA LYS A 255 2.71 6.62 9.13
C LYS A 255 1.86 6.49 10.40
N ASP A 256 0.55 6.29 10.26
CA ASP A 256 -0.36 6.11 11.40
C ASP A 256 -0.12 4.79 12.15
N LEU A 257 0.51 3.83 11.50
CA LEU A 257 0.86 2.52 12.05
C LEU A 257 2.27 2.48 12.68
N ASP A 258 3.01 3.59 12.70
CA ASP A 258 4.42 3.61 13.14
C ASP A 258 5.24 2.54 12.41
N TYR A 259 5.12 2.53 11.08
CA TYR A 259 5.70 1.50 10.21
C TYR A 259 7.21 1.65 10.12
N ARG A 260 7.93 0.60 10.49
CA ARG A 260 9.39 0.61 10.68
C ARG A 260 10.18 -0.25 9.70
N ALA A 261 9.52 -1.01 8.81
CA ALA A 261 10.27 -1.93 7.96
C ALA A 261 11.33 -1.25 7.08
N PRO A 262 11.12 -0.05 6.49
CA PRO A 262 12.17 0.64 5.73
C PRO A 262 13.43 0.97 6.56
N GLU A 263 13.25 1.47 7.78
CA GLU A 263 14.36 1.78 8.70
C GLU A 263 15.09 0.50 9.11
N LEU A 264 14.36 -0.58 9.39
CA LEU A 264 14.94 -1.89 9.73
C LEU A 264 15.77 -2.46 8.58
N MET A 265 15.37 -2.25 7.31
CA MET A 265 16.20 -2.60 6.16
C MET A 265 17.51 -1.82 6.15
N GLY A 266 17.45 -0.50 6.38
CA GLY A 266 18.64 0.35 6.47
C GLY A 266 19.58 -0.06 7.60
N GLU A 267 19.05 -0.37 8.79
CA GLU A 267 19.81 -0.88 9.94
C GLU A 267 20.53 -2.20 9.59
N ALA A 268 19.82 -3.16 9.02
CA ALA A 268 20.39 -4.46 8.64
C ALA A 268 21.50 -4.32 7.59
N LEU A 269 21.31 -3.45 6.58
CA LEU A 269 22.33 -3.21 5.57
C LEU A 269 23.57 -2.54 6.16
N ALA A 270 23.42 -1.63 7.12
CA ALA A 270 24.54 -1.01 7.83
C ALA A 270 25.38 -2.04 8.62
N GLU A 271 24.73 -3.08 9.15
CA GLU A 271 25.43 -4.16 9.86
C GLU A 271 26.28 -5.04 8.92
N VAL A 272 25.80 -5.31 7.69
CA VAL A 272 26.42 -6.30 6.79
C VAL A 272 27.24 -5.69 5.65
N LEU A 273 26.98 -4.45 5.26
CA LEU A 273 27.63 -3.77 4.12
C LEU A 273 28.45 -2.55 4.52
N ALA A 274 28.78 -2.37 5.80
CA ALA A 274 29.57 -1.20 6.24
C ALA A 274 30.99 -1.18 5.64
N PRO A 275 31.54 0.01 5.26
CA PRO A 275 30.86 1.30 5.20
C PRO A 275 29.92 1.44 3.98
N ALA A 276 28.97 2.38 4.06
CA ALA A 276 28.10 2.69 2.94
C ALA A 276 28.93 3.14 1.73
N ALA A 277 28.85 2.39 0.65
CA ALA A 277 29.51 2.68 -0.62
C ALA A 277 28.56 2.30 -1.75
N LYS A 278 28.40 3.19 -2.75
CA LYS A 278 27.54 2.96 -3.92
C LYS A 278 28.17 1.98 -4.90
N VAL A 279 28.34 0.74 -4.47
CA VAL A 279 29.02 -0.31 -5.27
C VAL A 279 28.13 -1.52 -5.57
N TRP A 280 26.99 -1.67 -4.87
CA TRP A 280 26.16 -2.88 -4.92
C TRP A 280 25.01 -2.75 -5.93
N ARG A 281 24.73 -3.84 -6.64
CA ARG A 281 23.51 -3.99 -7.43
C ARG A 281 22.40 -4.45 -6.49
N VAL A 282 21.47 -3.57 -6.20
CA VAL A 282 20.42 -3.81 -5.19
C VAL A 282 19.07 -4.04 -5.88
N ALA A 283 18.36 -5.08 -5.45
CA ALA A 283 16.96 -5.28 -5.79
C ALA A 283 16.08 -5.00 -4.57
N ASP A 284 15.02 -4.22 -4.77
CA ASP A 284 13.94 -3.97 -3.81
C ASP A 284 12.72 -4.78 -4.24
N ALA A 285 12.53 -5.93 -3.59
CA ALA A 285 11.58 -6.97 -3.96
C ALA A 285 10.24 -6.76 -3.26
N GLY A 286 9.25 -6.30 -4.01
CA GLY A 286 8.00 -5.75 -3.47
C GLY A 286 8.21 -4.33 -2.99
N CYS A 287 8.70 -3.46 -3.89
CA CYS A 287 9.14 -2.11 -3.54
C CYS A 287 7.99 -1.17 -3.11
N GLY A 288 6.74 -1.55 -3.41
CA GLY A 288 5.56 -0.74 -3.10
C GLY A 288 5.68 0.68 -3.64
N THR A 289 5.43 1.66 -2.79
CA THR A 289 5.57 3.10 -3.10
C THR A 289 7.02 3.61 -3.02
N GLY A 290 7.99 2.72 -2.80
CA GLY A 290 9.42 3.05 -2.78
C GLY A 290 9.93 3.58 -1.43
N LEU A 291 9.28 3.29 -0.31
CA LEU A 291 9.68 3.76 1.02
C LEU A 291 11.09 3.28 1.44
N CYS A 292 11.55 2.14 0.91
CA CYS A 292 12.89 1.64 1.18
C CYS A 292 13.99 2.39 0.41
N ALA A 293 13.70 3.02 -0.73
CA ALA A 293 14.71 3.63 -1.59
C ALA A 293 15.70 4.57 -0.85
N PRO A 294 15.27 5.49 0.04
CA PRO A 294 16.21 6.36 0.77
C PRO A 294 17.22 5.59 1.62
N HIS A 295 16.85 4.42 2.14
CA HIS A 295 17.70 3.57 2.96
C HIS A 295 18.64 2.68 2.13
N LEU A 296 18.28 2.39 0.87
CA LEU A 296 19.05 1.55 -0.06
C LEU A 296 20.05 2.35 -0.90
N LEU A 297 19.72 3.57 -1.30
CA LEU A 297 20.52 4.44 -2.14
C LEU A 297 21.95 4.70 -1.64
N PRO A 298 22.26 4.76 -0.33
CA PRO A 298 23.64 4.89 0.14
C PRO A 298 24.55 3.73 -0.26
N TYR A 299 23.97 2.55 -0.52
CA TYR A 299 24.69 1.32 -0.86
C TYR A 299 24.61 1.00 -2.36
N ALA A 300 23.53 1.44 -3.03
CA ALA A 300 23.22 1.06 -4.39
C ALA A 300 24.10 1.76 -5.43
N LYS A 301 24.80 0.98 -6.26
CA LYS A 301 25.32 1.39 -7.56
C LYS A 301 24.18 1.43 -8.59
N THR A 302 23.30 0.43 -8.52
CA THR A 302 22.04 0.35 -9.25
C THR A 302 20.97 -0.14 -8.30
N LEU A 303 19.80 0.49 -8.35
CA LEU A 303 18.62 0.11 -7.57
C LEU A 303 17.47 -0.26 -8.51
N VAL A 304 17.05 -1.52 -8.44
CA VAL A 304 15.93 -2.06 -9.23
C VAL A 304 14.77 -2.38 -8.30
N GLY A 305 13.61 -1.80 -8.55
CA GLY A 305 12.38 -2.12 -7.82
C GLY A 305 11.46 -3.03 -8.63
N VAL A 306 10.80 -3.96 -7.96
CA VAL A 306 9.76 -4.80 -8.53
C VAL A 306 8.55 -4.82 -7.62
N ASP A 307 7.36 -4.65 -8.19
CA ASP A 307 6.09 -4.80 -7.49
C ASP A 307 5.03 -5.37 -8.44
N LEU A 308 3.98 -5.95 -7.88
CA LEU A 308 2.87 -6.51 -8.63
C LEU A 308 1.78 -5.46 -8.94
N SER A 309 1.73 -4.38 -8.16
CA SER A 309 0.75 -3.31 -8.26
C SER A 309 1.26 -2.15 -9.11
N ALA A 310 0.59 -1.89 -10.23
CA ALA A 310 0.86 -0.73 -11.07
C ALA A 310 0.61 0.59 -10.31
N GLY A 311 -0.38 0.59 -9.38
CA GLY A 311 -0.67 1.72 -8.51
C GLY A 311 0.51 2.09 -7.61
N MET A 312 1.10 1.09 -6.96
CA MET A 312 2.28 1.26 -6.12
C MET A 312 3.49 1.76 -6.91
N LEU A 313 3.74 1.17 -8.08
CA LEU A 313 4.86 1.57 -8.94
C LEU A 313 4.76 3.02 -9.42
N ARG A 314 3.55 3.54 -9.69
CA ARG A 314 3.37 4.98 -10.00
C ARG A 314 3.89 5.87 -8.86
N GLN A 315 3.58 5.55 -7.61
CA GLN A 315 4.07 6.28 -6.46
C GLN A 315 5.61 6.16 -6.30
N ALA A 316 6.16 4.96 -6.59
CA ALA A 316 7.61 4.76 -6.57
C ALA A 316 8.34 5.56 -7.67
N ILE A 317 7.74 5.71 -8.87
CA ILE A 317 8.26 6.57 -9.94
C ILE A 317 8.31 8.02 -9.47
N GLU A 318 7.24 8.52 -8.86
CA GLU A 318 7.15 9.90 -8.35
C GLU A 318 8.16 10.16 -7.21
N ARG A 319 8.36 9.19 -6.33
CA ARG A 319 9.36 9.25 -5.27
C ARG A 319 10.79 9.32 -5.82
N GLY A 320 11.04 8.61 -6.92
CA GLY A 320 12.35 8.52 -7.55
C GLY A 320 13.34 7.63 -6.81
N GLY A 321 14.58 7.60 -7.33
CA GLY A 321 15.68 6.86 -6.72
C GLY A 321 15.92 5.47 -7.31
N TYR A 322 15.02 4.94 -8.11
CA TYR A 322 15.19 3.67 -8.82
C TYR A 322 15.77 3.89 -10.23
N ASP A 323 16.73 3.08 -10.62
CA ASP A 323 17.24 3.03 -12.00
C ASP A 323 16.29 2.25 -12.92
N GLU A 324 15.55 1.28 -12.36
CA GLU A 324 14.57 0.47 -13.05
C GLU A 324 13.43 0.12 -12.11
N LEU A 325 12.18 0.23 -12.60
CA LEU A 325 10.98 -0.26 -11.93
C LEU A 325 10.26 -1.26 -12.84
N ARG A 326 9.80 -2.39 -12.28
CA ARG A 326 9.14 -3.48 -13.02
C ARG A 326 7.85 -3.91 -12.37
N GLU A 327 6.79 -3.94 -13.16
CA GLU A 327 5.56 -4.63 -12.80
C GLU A 327 5.72 -6.12 -13.13
N ALA A 328 5.86 -6.96 -12.11
CA ALA A 328 6.04 -8.40 -12.28
C ALA A 328 5.72 -9.17 -11.00
N GLU A 329 5.38 -10.46 -11.15
CA GLU A 329 5.37 -11.40 -10.04
C GLU A 329 6.80 -11.64 -9.55
N LEU A 330 6.97 -11.61 -8.23
CA LEU A 330 8.28 -11.55 -7.57
C LEU A 330 9.18 -12.74 -7.89
N VAL A 331 8.65 -13.96 -7.77
CA VAL A 331 9.44 -15.18 -7.98
C VAL A 331 9.86 -15.29 -9.45
N ALA A 332 8.95 -15.03 -10.38
CA ALA A 332 9.22 -15.04 -11.82
C ALA A 332 10.26 -13.97 -12.20
N PHE A 333 10.16 -12.77 -11.61
CA PHE A 333 11.16 -11.71 -11.82
C PHE A 333 12.55 -12.15 -11.39
N LEU A 334 12.70 -12.71 -10.18
CA LEU A 334 13.98 -13.16 -9.66
C LEU A 334 14.56 -14.31 -10.47
N GLN A 335 13.73 -15.28 -10.88
CA GLN A 335 14.15 -16.41 -11.74
C GLN A 335 14.66 -15.95 -13.11
N SER A 336 14.11 -14.85 -13.63
CA SER A 336 14.54 -14.29 -14.93
C SER A 336 15.88 -13.57 -14.88
N ARG A 337 16.48 -13.37 -13.68
CA ARG A 337 17.67 -12.54 -13.46
C ARG A 337 18.75 -13.25 -12.64
N PRO A 338 19.31 -14.38 -13.12
CA PRO A 338 20.33 -15.12 -12.39
C PRO A 338 21.60 -14.28 -12.18
N ALA A 339 22.13 -14.30 -10.96
CA ALA A 339 23.33 -13.58 -10.53
C ALA A 339 23.34 -12.07 -10.88
N ALA A 340 22.15 -11.46 -10.99
CA ALA A 340 22.00 -10.07 -11.39
C ALA A 340 22.24 -9.09 -10.22
N PHE A 341 22.05 -9.51 -8.99
CA PHE A 341 22.07 -8.67 -7.81
C PHE A 341 23.13 -9.10 -6.79
N ASP A 342 23.63 -8.15 -6.04
CA ASP A 342 24.56 -8.37 -4.94
C ASP A 342 23.80 -8.35 -3.60
N VAL A 343 22.69 -7.62 -3.56
CA VAL A 343 21.82 -7.46 -2.38
C VAL A 343 20.36 -7.53 -2.84
N LEU A 344 19.57 -8.34 -2.17
CA LEU A 344 18.11 -8.40 -2.30
C LEU A 344 17.46 -7.98 -0.99
N VAL A 345 16.58 -7.00 -1.06
CA VAL A 345 15.80 -6.50 0.08
C VAL A 345 14.32 -6.74 -0.17
N SER A 346 13.56 -7.12 0.86
CA SER A 346 12.10 -7.30 0.77
C SER A 346 11.43 -6.89 2.08
N ALA A 347 10.84 -5.71 2.11
CA ALA A 347 10.20 -5.15 3.28
C ALA A 347 8.68 -5.42 3.24
N ASP A 348 8.19 -6.21 4.19
CA ASP A 348 6.77 -6.49 4.44
C ASP A 348 5.97 -7.03 3.23
N THR A 349 6.68 -7.66 2.28
CA THR A 349 6.10 -8.26 1.07
C THR A 349 5.88 -9.76 1.24
N LEU A 350 6.81 -10.45 1.91
CA LEU A 350 6.75 -11.89 2.08
C LEU A 350 5.66 -12.35 3.05
N CYS A 351 4.98 -11.43 3.73
CA CYS A 351 3.77 -11.70 4.48
C CYS A 351 2.56 -12.08 3.58
N TYR A 352 2.70 -12.02 2.24
CA TYR A 352 1.74 -12.56 1.27
C TYR A 352 2.11 -13.96 0.75
N PHE A 353 3.17 -14.55 1.28
CA PHE A 353 3.64 -15.91 0.99
C PHE A 353 3.58 -16.75 2.27
N GLY A 354 2.90 -17.90 2.23
CA GLY A 354 2.97 -18.92 3.28
C GLY A 354 4.20 -19.80 3.07
N VAL A 355 4.28 -20.45 1.91
CA VAL A 355 5.43 -21.27 1.51
C VAL A 355 6.52 -20.38 0.89
N LEU A 356 7.70 -20.34 1.51
CA LEU A 356 8.82 -19.49 1.06
C LEU A 356 9.87 -20.25 0.24
N THR A 357 9.70 -21.54 0.01
CA THR A 357 10.72 -22.39 -0.63
C THR A 357 11.08 -21.92 -2.04
N GLU A 358 10.07 -21.58 -2.86
CA GLU A 358 10.31 -21.11 -4.24
C GLU A 358 10.93 -19.72 -4.26
N PHE A 359 10.46 -18.81 -3.39
CA PHE A 359 11.06 -17.50 -3.22
C PHE A 359 12.54 -17.62 -2.81
N ALA A 360 12.86 -18.44 -1.80
CA ALA A 360 14.23 -18.61 -1.31
C ALA A 360 15.18 -19.14 -2.41
N ARG A 361 14.71 -20.11 -3.23
CA ARG A 361 15.48 -20.62 -4.38
C ARG A 361 15.66 -19.56 -5.47
N ALA A 362 14.63 -18.79 -5.78
CA ALA A 362 14.70 -17.72 -6.77
C ALA A 362 15.62 -16.58 -6.30
N ALA A 363 15.53 -16.18 -5.04
CA ALA A 363 16.42 -15.22 -4.41
C ALA A 363 17.89 -15.71 -4.47
N ARG A 364 18.14 -16.96 -4.09
CA ARG A 364 19.49 -17.57 -4.19
C ARG A 364 20.04 -17.54 -5.61
N SER A 365 19.20 -17.87 -6.60
CA SER A 365 19.60 -17.87 -8.02
C SER A 365 19.89 -16.46 -8.55
N SER A 366 19.15 -15.46 -8.09
CA SER A 366 19.29 -14.07 -8.55
C SER A 366 20.49 -13.34 -7.91
N LEU A 367 20.98 -13.87 -6.78
CA LEU A 367 22.10 -13.28 -6.05
C LEU A 367 23.45 -13.80 -6.55
N ALA A 368 24.41 -12.87 -6.72
CA ALA A 368 25.79 -13.21 -7.02
C ALA A 368 26.45 -13.92 -5.82
N SER A 369 27.40 -14.83 -6.11
CA SER A 369 28.13 -15.62 -5.09
C SER A 369 29.61 -15.24 -4.97
N LEU A 370 30.03 -14.07 -5.48
CA LEU A 370 31.41 -13.64 -5.53
C LEU A 370 31.74 -12.59 -4.46
N ASP A 371 32.92 -12.71 -3.85
CA ASP A 371 33.59 -11.68 -3.03
C ASP A 371 32.77 -11.05 -1.90
N GLY A 372 32.02 -11.86 -1.15
CA GLY A 372 31.22 -11.39 -0.01
C GLY A 372 29.88 -10.75 -0.39
N ALA A 373 29.51 -10.75 -1.67
CA ALA A 373 28.19 -10.41 -2.17
C ALA A 373 27.15 -11.51 -1.86
N GLY A 374 25.90 -11.28 -2.27
CA GLY A 374 24.83 -12.26 -2.13
C GLY A 374 24.10 -12.17 -0.79
N TRP A 375 23.69 -10.96 -0.40
CA TRP A 375 22.90 -10.72 0.79
C TRP A 375 21.40 -10.69 0.49
N LEU A 376 20.64 -11.41 1.31
CA LEU A 376 19.17 -11.36 1.36
C LEU A 376 18.75 -10.78 2.71
N VAL A 377 17.97 -9.69 2.68
CA VAL A 377 17.43 -9.03 3.88
C VAL A 377 15.92 -8.86 3.70
N PHE A 378 15.12 -9.35 4.65
CA PHE A 378 13.67 -9.20 4.55
C PHE A 378 12.98 -9.17 5.91
N THR A 379 11.72 -8.73 5.92
CA THR A 379 10.83 -8.85 7.08
C THR A 379 9.64 -9.75 6.78
N VAL A 380 9.17 -10.44 7.81
CA VAL A 380 7.89 -11.17 7.85
C VAL A 380 7.23 -11.04 9.21
N GLU A 381 5.91 -11.18 9.28
CA GLU A 381 5.22 -11.28 10.55
C GLU A 381 5.60 -12.58 11.28
N ALA A 382 5.75 -12.50 12.60
CA ALA A 382 6.11 -13.62 13.44
C ALA A 382 4.88 -14.26 14.09
N HIS A 383 4.92 -15.57 14.29
CA HIS A 383 4.04 -16.26 15.21
C HIS A 383 4.84 -17.17 16.13
N ASP A 384 4.14 -17.86 17.05
CA ASP A 384 4.73 -18.70 18.07
C ASP A 384 5.68 -19.75 17.47
N ASP A 385 6.85 -19.91 18.08
CA ASP A 385 7.87 -20.89 17.69
C ASP A 385 7.83 -22.14 18.61
N ALA A 386 6.70 -22.39 19.28
CA ALA A 386 6.51 -23.54 20.15
C ALA A 386 6.68 -24.86 19.39
N PRO A 387 7.14 -25.93 20.04
CA PRO A 387 7.24 -27.26 19.43
C PRO A 387 5.89 -27.73 18.91
N GLY A 388 5.82 -28.05 17.59
CA GLY A 388 4.60 -28.48 16.93
C GLY A 388 3.75 -27.35 16.34
N ALA A 389 4.15 -26.07 16.49
CA ALA A 389 3.52 -24.97 15.78
C ALA A 389 3.67 -25.14 14.26
N ALA A 390 2.69 -24.66 13.52
CA ALA A 390 2.73 -24.66 12.04
C ALA A 390 3.91 -23.81 11.53
N ASP A 391 4.45 -24.16 10.39
CA ASP A 391 5.55 -23.42 9.77
C ASP A 391 5.15 -21.99 9.40
N PHE A 392 3.90 -21.83 8.96
CA PHE A 392 3.25 -20.52 8.71
C PHE A 392 1.76 -20.59 9.03
N VAL A 393 1.16 -19.43 9.27
CA VAL A 393 -0.27 -19.29 9.53
C VAL A 393 -0.81 -18.10 8.73
N LEU A 394 -1.89 -18.33 7.96
CA LEU A 394 -2.65 -17.26 7.36
C LEU A 394 -3.57 -16.65 8.42
N GLN A 395 -3.26 -15.42 8.80
CA GLN A 395 -3.97 -14.68 9.85
C GLN A 395 -5.28 -14.08 9.33
N GLY A 396 -6.26 -13.85 10.20
CA GLY A 396 -7.57 -13.30 9.84
C GLY A 396 -7.54 -11.93 9.15
N HIS A 397 -6.44 -11.20 9.22
CA HIS A 397 -6.22 -9.96 8.45
C HIS A 397 -5.67 -10.20 7.03
N GLY A 398 -5.49 -11.45 6.60
CA GLY A 398 -5.12 -11.83 5.24
C GLY A 398 -3.62 -11.89 4.96
N ARG A 399 -2.75 -11.77 5.97
CA ARG A 399 -1.29 -11.92 5.84
C ARG A 399 -0.82 -13.18 6.54
N TYR A 400 0.30 -13.73 6.04
CA TYR A 400 0.96 -14.89 6.64
C TYR A 400 1.97 -14.44 7.70
N SER A 401 2.01 -15.18 8.80
CA SER A 401 3.07 -15.10 9.79
C SER A 401 3.90 -16.40 9.77
N HIS A 402 5.17 -16.33 10.16
CA HIS A 402 6.13 -17.41 10.01
C HIS A 402 6.85 -17.72 11.31
N ARG A 403 7.16 -19.00 11.51
CA ARG A 403 7.98 -19.52 12.60
C ARG A 403 9.46 -19.34 12.28
N ALA A 404 10.27 -18.95 13.30
CA ALA A 404 11.72 -18.72 13.12
C ALA A 404 12.46 -19.98 12.61
N GLY A 405 12.14 -21.14 13.17
CA GLY A 405 12.76 -22.41 12.75
C GLY A 405 12.49 -22.77 11.29
N TYR A 406 11.27 -22.48 10.80
CA TYR A 406 10.92 -22.66 9.38
C TYR A 406 11.73 -21.75 8.47
N LEU A 407 11.83 -20.45 8.80
CA LEU A 407 12.62 -19.50 8.05
C LEU A 407 14.08 -19.91 7.92
N ALA A 408 14.68 -20.30 9.04
CA ALA A 408 16.08 -20.73 9.09
C ALA A 408 16.31 -21.96 8.21
N GLN A 409 15.47 -22.99 8.33
CA GLN A 409 15.61 -24.21 7.55
C GLN A 409 15.41 -23.97 6.04
N THR A 410 14.36 -23.21 5.68
CA THR A 410 14.05 -22.91 4.27
C THR A 410 15.22 -22.20 3.58
N LEU A 411 15.87 -21.24 4.26
CA LEU A 411 17.01 -20.53 3.69
C LEU A 411 18.26 -21.41 3.57
N VAL A 412 18.55 -22.24 4.58
CA VAL A 412 19.67 -23.19 4.52
C VAL A 412 19.46 -24.18 3.38
N ASP A 413 18.26 -24.73 3.22
CA ASP A 413 17.91 -25.66 2.16
C ASP A 413 17.98 -25.01 0.76
N ALA A 414 17.82 -23.70 0.67
CA ALA A 414 17.99 -22.93 -0.57
C ALA A 414 19.45 -22.56 -0.88
N GLY A 415 20.41 -22.85 0.00
CA GLY A 415 21.84 -22.60 -0.19
C GLY A 415 22.33 -21.26 0.39
N PHE A 416 21.66 -20.74 1.39
CA PHE A 416 22.18 -19.66 2.22
C PHE A 416 22.91 -20.21 3.44
N SER A 417 23.84 -19.47 3.99
CA SER A 417 24.39 -19.71 5.33
C SER A 417 23.28 -19.61 6.38
N PRO A 418 23.42 -20.20 7.59
CA PRO A 418 22.44 -20.04 8.63
C PRO A 418 22.08 -18.56 8.84
N PRO A 419 20.80 -18.18 8.69
CA PRO A 419 20.40 -16.78 8.73
C PRO A 419 20.45 -16.22 10.16
N MET A 420 20.64 -14.92 10.24
CA MET A 420 20.42 -14.16 11.49
C MET A 420 18.96 -13.72 11.51
N LEU A 421 18.24 -14.07 12.57
CA LEU A 421 16.86 -13.68 12.82
C LEU A 421 16.82 -12.78 14.05
N ARG A 422 16.29 -11.58 13.89
CA ARG A 422 16.08 -10.60 14.95
C ARG A 422 14.59 -10.35 15.12
N ALA A 423 14.08 -10.55 16.33
CA ALA A 423 12.69 -10.18 16.66
C ALA A 423 12.55 -8.66 16.66
N VAL A 424 11.56 -8.16 15.98
CA VAL A 424 11.32 -6.72 15.79
C VAL A 424 9.83 -6.40 15.86
N VAL A 425 9.50 -5.14 16.15
CA VAL A 425 8.15 -4.60 15.92
C VAL A 425 8.15 -3.98 14.52
N LEU A 426 7.28 -4.48 13.64
CA LEU A 426 7.16 -4.00 12.26
C LEU A 426 6.30 -2.73 12.18
N ARG A 427 5.22 -2.69 12.94
CA ARG A 427 4.24 -1.61 13.02
C ARG A 427 3.31 -1.78 14.22
N ASN A 428 2.46 -0.80 14.45
CA ASN A 428 1.40 -0.88 15.46
C ASN A 428 0.03 -0.95 14.78
N GLU A 429 -0.77 -1.98 15.04
CA GLU A 429 -2.16 -2.09 14.57
C GLU A 429 -3.12 -2.03 15.75
N ALA A 430 -4.08 -1.11 15.72
CA ALA A 430 -5.05 -0.88 16.80
C ALA A 430 -4.39 -0.79 18.20
N THR A 431 -3.24 -0.09 18.31
CA THR A 431 -2.41 0.06 19.53
C THR A 431 -1.65 -1.20 19.97
N LYS A 432 -1.68 -2.28 19.20
CA LYS A 432 -0.92 -3.49 19.48
C LYS A 432 0.28 -3.60 18.55
N PRO A 433 1.48 -3.92 19.05
CA PRO A 433 2.64 -4.13 18.20
C PRO A 433 2.47 -5.42 17.36
N VAL A 434 2.71 -5.31 16.06
CA VAL A 434 2.84 -6.45 15.15
C VAL A 434 4.27 -6.93 15.24
N GLN A 435 4.45 -8.11 15.84
CA GLN A 435 5.76 -8.74 15.96
C GLN A 435 6.19 -9.34 14.65
N GLY A 436 7.46 -9.23 14.31
CA GLY A 436 8.03 -9.77 13.10
C GLY A 436 9.45 -10.26 13.27
N TRP A 437 9.94 -10.92 12.23
CA TRP A 437 11.34 -11.29 12.08
C TRP A 437 11.99 -10.38 11.06
N LEU A 438 13.10 -9.74 11.44
CA LEU A 438 14.08 -9.21 10.50
C LEU A 438 15.09 -10.32 10.22
N VAL A 439 15.16 -10.75 8.99
CA VAL A 439 15.98 -11.88 8.54
C VAL A 439 17.10 -11.37 7.66
N THR A 440 18.34 -11.77 7.99
CA THR A 440 19.53 -11.45 7.20
C THR A 440 20.25 -12.76 6.87
N ALA A 441 20.44 -13.05 5.60
CA ALA A 441 21.10 -14.28 5.14
C ALA A 441 22.12 -13.97 4.05
N GLN A 442 23.24 -14.67 4.06
CA GLN A 442 24.26 -14.57 3.03
C GLN A 442 24.29 -15.85 2.20
N VAL A 443 24.47 -15.71 0.91
CA VAL A 443 24.70 -16.85 0.02
C VAL A 443 25.91 -17.66 0.52
N GLN A 444 25.74 -18.96 0.67
CA GLN A 444 26.84 -19.83 1.06
C GLN A 444 27.91 -19.83 -0.03
N ALA A 445 29.15 -19.50 0.35
CA ALA A 445 30.27 -19.58 -0.57
C ALA A 445 30.43 -21.02 -1.09
N GLU A 446 30.50 -21.18 -2.40
CA GLU A 446 30.82 -22.50 -2.98
C GLU A 446 32.20 -22.93 -2.47
N SER A 447 32.27 -24.09 -1.84
CA SER A 447 33.55 -24.61 -1.41
C SER A 447 34.41 -24.85 -2.67
N ASN A 448 35.68 -24.41 -2.64
CA ASN A 448 36.66 -24.57 -3.72
C ASN A 448 36.81 -26.03 -4.22
N ALA A 449 36.26 -27.00 -3.49
CA ALA A 449 36.21 -28.42 -3.87
C ALA A 449 35.18 -28.69 -4.99
N THR A 450 34.02 -27.99 -4.98
CA THR A 450 32.96 -28.18 -5.97
C THR A 450 33.34 -27.55 -7.32
N LEU A 451 34.00 -26.39 -7.30
CA LEU A 451 34.51 -25.72 -8.52
C LEU A 451 35.58 -26.59 -9.23
N LYS A 452 36.47 -27.23 -8.46
CA LYS A 452 37.48 -28.15 -9.03
C LYS A 452 36.85 -29.39 -9.67
N THR A 453 35.76 -29.89 -9.12
CA THR A 453 35.03 -31.05 -9.65
C THR A 453 34.27 -30.69 -10.93
N GLN A 454 33.66 -29.54 -11.02
CA GLN A 454 32.96 -29.09 -12.24
C GLN A 454 33.94 -28.73 -13.37
N LEU A 455 35.07 -28.11 -13.08
CA LEU A 455 36.14 -27.84 -14.05
C LEU A 455 36.81 -29.14 -14.53
N ALA A 456 36.91 -30.16 -13.68
CA ALA A 456 37.43 -31.47 -14.06
C ALA A 456 36.44 -32.28 -14.91
N GLN A 457 35.15 -32.11 -14.77
CA GLN A 457 34.12 -32.78 -15.57
C GLN A 457 33.83 -32.08 -16.91
N GLY A 458 34.13 -30.76 -17.03
CA GLY A 458 34.01 -30.02 -18.29
C GLY A 458 35.25 -30.08 -19.19
N ALA A 459 36.32 -30.77 -18.78
CA ALA A 459 37.60 -30.90 -19.53
C ALA A 459 37.85 -32.31 -20.02
N ALA A 460 36.83 -33.11 -20.28
CA ALA A 460 37.00 -34.41 -20.99
C ALA A 460 36.75 -34.16 -22.49
N PRO A 461 37.66 -34.64 -23.38
CA PRO A 461 37.70 -34.35 -24.80
C PRO A 461 36.56 -34.97 -25.60
#